data_983e7e95b4e65a7bd39a5bdae507f178
#
_entry.id   983e7e95b4e65a7bd39a5bdae507f178
#
_cell.length_a   1.000
_cell.length_b   1.000
_cell.length_c   1.000
_cell.angle_alpha   90.00
_cell.angle_beta   90.00
_cell.angle_gamma   90.00
#
_symmetry.space_group_name_H-M   'P 1'
#
loop_
_entity.id
_entity.type
_entity.pdbx_description
1 polymer ?
#
loop_
_entity_poly.entity_id
_entity_poly.type
_entity_poly.pdbx_seq_one_letter_code
_entity_poly.pdbx_strand_id
1 'polypeptide(L)'
;MKTFRQVIAYKRYFLDFYELQTDEVQRKIEWTLNLLRSIERIPKKYFDHITGTNGLYEVRVELGGNIFRIFAFFDSGNLIVLGNSFQKKTKKTPKTEIEKAIKIKMEYEKEKRHHNSR
;
A
#
# COMPACT_ATOMS: atom_id res chain seq x y z
N MET A 1 16.17 17.29 -2.29
CA MET A 1 15.82 16.05 -2.99
C MET A 1 14.39 16.13 -3.49
N LYS A 2 14.16 15.76 -4.75
CA LYS A 2 12.84 15.88 -5.35
C LYS A 2 11.91 14.77 -4.86
N THR A 3 10.70 15.15 -4.47
CA THR A 3 9.66 14.19 -4.04
C THR A 3 8.55 14.16 -5.09
N PHE A 4 8.26 12.99 -5.62
CA PHE A 4 7.23 12.81 -6.64
C PHE A 4 5.87 12.47 -6.06
N ARG A 5 5.84 11.84 -4.88
CA ARG A 5 4.60 11.36 -4.26
C ARG A 5 4.67 11.50 -2.74
N GLN A 6 3.50 11.62 -2.14
CA GLN A 6 3.35 11.50 -0.69
C GLN A 6 2.75 10.14 -0.39
N VAL A 7 3.09 9.58 0.76
CA VAL A 7 2.58 8.27 1.20
C VAL A 7 2.06 8.43 2.62
N ILE A 8 0.80 8.06 2.84
CA ILE A 8 0.18 8.11 4.17
C ILE A 8 -0.45 6.75 4.48
N ALA A 9 -0.57 6.45 5.77
CA ALA A 9 -1.27 5.26 6.24
C ALA A 9 -2.68 5.66 6.69
N TYR A 10 -3.70 4.95 6.20
CA TYR A 10 -5.08 5.22 6.58
C TYR A 10 -5.42 4.42 7.83
N LYS A 11 -5.82 5.11 8.89
CA LYS A 11 -6.12 4.50 10.20
C LYS A 11 -4.95 3.63 10.66
N ARG A 12 -5.24 2.46 11.21
CA ARG A 12 -4.22 1.55 11.73
C ARG A 12 -3.95 0.33 10.83
N TYR A 13 -4.58 0.25 9.66
CA TYR A 13 -4.48 -0.95 8.84
C TYR A 13 -3.05 -1.35 8.51
N PHE A 14 -2.27 -0.42 7.95
CA PHE A 14 -0.86 -0.68 7.65
C PHE A 14 -0.03 -0.71 8.94
N LEU A 15 -0.27 0.23 9.85
CA LEU A 15 0.55 0.37 11.05
C LEU A 15 0.50 -0.87 11.94
N ASP A 16 -0.67 -1.49 12.10
CA ASP A 16 -0.80 -2.71 12.89
C ASP A 16 0.05 -3.85 12.32
N PHE A 17 0.08 -3.98 11.01
CA PHE A 17 0.94 -4.95 10.35
C PHE A 17 2.42 -4.60 10.56
N TYR A 18 2.78 -3.34 10.32
CA TYR A 18 4.16 -2.86 10.38
C TYR A 18 4.78 -3.08 11.77
N GLU A 19 4.03 -2.75 12.81
CA GLU A 19 4.52 -2.86 14.18
C GLU A 19 4.80 -4.30 14.62
N LEU A 20 4.21 -5.28 13.96
CA LEU A 20 4.45 -6.69 14.24
C LEU A 20 5.69 -7.26 13.53
N GLN A 21 6.29 -6.49 12.65
CA GLN A 21 7.41 -6.99 11.86
C GLN A 21 8.75 -6.80 12.58
N THR A 22 9.75 -7.62 12.17
CA THR A 22 11.12 -7.49 12.69
C THR A 22 11.72 -6.15 12.22
N ASP A 23 12.78 -5.72 12.89
CA ASP A 23 13.48 -4.49 12.51
C ASP A 23 13.97 -4.53 11.06
N GLU A 24 14.45 -5.69 10.61
CA GLU A 24 14.94 -5.83 9.23
C GLU A 24 13.80 -5.65 8.22
N VAL A 25 12.65 -6.26 8.48
CA VAL A 25 11.49 -6.14 7.60
C VAL A 25 10.97 -4.70 7.61
N GLN A 26 10.91 -4.07 8.79
CA GLN A 26 10.49 -2.68 8.90
C GLN A 26 11.40 -1.76 8.08
N ARG A 27 12.71 -1.96 8.16
CA ARG A 27 13.66 -1.15 7.37
C ARG A 27 13.46 -1.35 5.86
N LYS A 28 13.19 -2.60 5.44
CA LYS A 28 12.93 -2.88 4.02
C LYS A 28 11.62 -2.25 3.55
N ILE A 29 10.60 -2.28 4.40
CA ILE A 29 9.32 -1.61 4.11
C ILE A 29 9.56 -0.11 3.94
N GLU A 30 10.26 0.51 4.88
CA GLU A 30 10.54 1.95 4.83
C GLU A 30 11.37 2.31 3.61
N TRP A 31 12.36 1.48 3.26
CA TRP A 31 13.15 1.67 2.05
C TRP A 31 12.26 1.66 0.81
N THR A 32 11.34 0.70 0.74
CA THR A 32 10.42 0.57 -0.40
C THR A 32 9.47 1.75 -0.49
N LEU A 33 8.90 2.17 0.65
CA LEU A 33 8.01 3.33 0.67
C LEU A 33 8.74 4.60 0.29
N ASN A 34 9.99 4.74 0.71
CA ASN A 34 10.80 5.89 0.33
C ASN A 34 11.08 5.90 -1.17
N LEU A 35 11.25 4.73 -1.76
CA LEU A 35 11.40 4.59 -3.21
C LEU A 35 10.16 5.13 -3.94
N LEU A 36 8.96 4.81 -3.43
CA LEU A 36 7.72 5.31 -4.02
C LEU A 36 7.65 6.84 -4.01
N ARG A 37 8.26 7.47 -3.00
CA ARG A 37 8.27 8.93 -2.89
C ARG A 37 9.28 9.58 -3.82
N SER A 38 10.44 8.94 -4.02
CA SER A 38 11.63 9.61 -4.54
C SER A 38 11.96 9.31 -5.99
N ILE A 39 11.35 8.31 -6.63
CA ILE A 39 11.60 8.04 -8.04
C ILE A 39 10.36 8.31 -8.88
N GLU A 40 10.57 8.85 -10.08
CA GLU A 40 9.48 9.25 -10.95
C GLU A 40 8.68 8.05 -11.46
N ARG A 41 9.37 7.06 -12.00
CA ARG A 41 8.74 5.85 -12.52
C ARG A 41 9.09 4.66 -11.63
N ILE A 42 8.09 4.13 -10.96
CA ILE A 42 8.30 3.00 -10.03
C ILE A 42 8.22 1.70 -10.83
N PRO A 43 9.27 0.85 -10.80
CA PRO A 43 9.20 -0.45 -11.45
C PRO A 43 8.08 -1.32 -10.86
N LYS A 44 7.46 -2.13 -11.69
CA LYS A 44 6.40 -3.07 -11.26
C LYS A 44 6.88 -4.03 -10.17
N LYS A 45 8.16 -4.26 -10.10
CA LYS A 45 8.79 -5.06 -9.05
C LYS A 45 8.42 -4.54 -7.65
N TYR A 46 8.18 -3.23 -7.51
CA TYR A 46 7.91 -2.61 -6.22
C TYR A 46 6.48 -2.11 -6.08
N PHE A 47 5.82 -1.80 -7.19
CA PHE A 47 4.50 -1.17 -7.13
C PHE A 47 3.73 -1.49 -8.41
N ASP A 48 2.61 -2.22 -8.29
CA ASP A 48 1.90 -2.71 -9.47
C ASP A 48 0.39 -2.64 -9.26
N HIS A 49 -0.32 -2.30 -10.33
CA HIS A 49 -1.78 -2.28 -10.32
C HIS A 49 -2.31 -3.72 -10.29
N ILE A 50 -3.33 -3.96 -9.47
CA ILE A 50 -3.97 -5.26 -9.37
C ILE A 50 -5.04 -5.36 -10.45
N THR A 51 -4.84 -6.29 -11.39
CA THR A 51 -5.76 -6.53 -12.51
C THR A 51 -7.17 -6.80 -12.01
N GLY A 52 -8.14 -6.19 -12.68
CA GLY A 52 -9.55 -6.37 -12.33
C GLY A 52 -10.05 -5.51 -11.19
N THR A 53 -9.21 -4.63 -10.65
CA THR A 53 -9.63 -3.70 -9.60
C THR A 53 -9.69 -2.27 -10.13
N ASN A 54 -10.47 -1.44 -9.48
CA ASN A 54 -10.59 -0.04 -9.82
C ASN A 54 -9.57 0.77 -9.00
N GLY A 55 -8.33 0.80 -9.51
CA GLY A 55 -7.29 1.63 -8.93
C GLY A 55 -6.66 1.10 -7.65
N LEU A 56 -6.71 -0.20 -7.43
CA LEU A 56 -6.01 -0.80 -6.28
C LEU A 56 -4.65 -1.29 -6.73
N TYR A 57 -3.62 -0.93 -5.97
CA TYR A 57 -2.23 -1.28 -6.22
C TYR A 57 -1.68 -2.12 -5.08
N GLU A 58 -0.59 -2.83 -5.34
CA GLU A 58 0.16 -3.49 -4.29
C GLU A 58 1.60 -2.99 -4.26
N VAL A 59 2.06 -2.64 -3.07
CA VAL A 59 3.47 -2.36 -2.81
C VAL A 59 4.12 -3.70 -2.51
N ARG A 60 5.18 -4.02 -3.21
CA ARG A 60 5.85 -5.33 -3.14
C ARG A 60 7.15 -5.20 -2.35
N VAL A 61 7.23 -5.95 -1.26
CA VAL A 61 8.41 -5.96 -0.38
C VAL A 61 8.90 -7.40 -0.25
N GLU A 62 10.17 -7.61 -0.52
CA GLU A 62 10.79 -8.94 -0.39
C GLU A 62 12.06 -8.84 0.44
N LEU A 63 12.24 -9.79 1.35
CA LEU A 63 13.43 -9.86 2.18
C LEU A 63 13.68 -11.31 2.59
N GLY A 64 14.86 -11.85 2.23
CA GLY A 64 15.25 -13.19 2.64
C GLY A 64 14.27 -14.27 2.24
N GLY A 65 13.68 -14.18 1.06
CA GLY A 65 12.71 -15.14 0.58
C GLY A 65 11.29 -14.92 1.08
N ASN A 66 11.12 -14.01 2.02
CA ASN A 66 9.79 -13.65 2.52
C ASN A 66 9.19 -12.54 1.66
N ILE A 67 7.90 -12.66 1.37
CA ILE A 67 7.18 -11.74 0.49
C ILE A 67 6.08 -11.06 1.27
N PHE A 68 6.07 -9.73 1.22
CA PHE A 68 5.05 -8.91 1.87
C PHE A 68 4.34 -8.06 0.82
N ARG A 69 3.05 -7.84 1.03
CA ARG A 69 2.25 -6.99 0.16
C ARG A 69 1.52 -5.96 1.00
N ILE A 70 1.56 -4.71 0.54
CA ILE A 70 0.85 -3.60 1.17
C ILE A 70 -0.09 -3.06 0.11
N PHE A 71 -1.40 -3.12 0.35
CA PHE A 71 -2.35 -2.56 -0.59
C PHE A 71 -2.36 -1.05 -0.51
N ALA A 72 -2.52 -0.41 -1.65
CA ALA A 72 -2.44 1.04 -1.77
C ALA A 72 -3.36 1.53 -2.87
N PHE A 73 -3.74 2.79 -2.79
CA PHE A 73 -4.49 3.45 -3.84
C PHE A 73 -4.14 4.94 -3.84
N PHE A 74 -4.39 5.59 -4.97
CA PHE A 74 -4.16 7.02 -5.07
C PHE A 74 -5.39 7.79 -4.60
N ASP A 75 -5.15 8.79 -3.77
CA ASP A 75 -6.06 9.90 -3.62
C ASP A 75 -5.66 10.93 -4.70
N SER A 76 -6.34 12.04 -4.81
CA SER A 76 -6.09 12.99 -5.88
C SER A 76 -4.59 13.24 -6.10
N GLY A 77 -4.17 13.21 -7.39
CA GLY A 77 -2.80 13.49 -7.77
C GLY A 77 -1.82 12.42 -7.32
N ASN A 78 -0.83 12.81 -6.54
CA ASN A 78 0.32 11.99 -6.19
C ASN A 78 0.31 11.45 -4.76
N LEU A 79 -0.84 11.47 -4.10
CA LEU A 79 -0.96 10.94 -2.74
C LEU A 79 -1.30 9.46 -2.77
N ILE A 80 -0.40 8.63 -2.24
CA ILE A 80 -0.62 7.19 -2.08
C ILE A 80 -1.13 6.93 -0.67
N VAL A 81 -2.25 6.23 -0.57
CA VAL A 81 -2.87 5.86 0.71
C VAL A 81 -2.66 4.36 0.92
N LEU A 82 -2.08 4.00 2.06
CA LEU A 82 -1.82 2.60 2.40
C LEU A 82 -2.99 2.00 3.16
N GLY A 83 -3.42 0.82 2.72
CA GLY A 83 -4.46 0.05 3.38
C GLY A 83 -3.89 -1.12 4.16
N ASN A 84 -4.55 -2.29 4.07
CA ASN A 84 -4.13 -3.50 4.76
C ASN A 84 -2.89 -4.12 4.12
N SER A 85 -2.20 -4.95 4.91
CA SER A 85 -0.95 -5.58 4.49
C SER A 85 -0.93 -7.02 4.99
N PHE A 86 -0.13 -7.86 4.34
CA PHE A 86 -0.01 -9.26 4.74
C PHE A 86 1.29 -9.86 4.22
N GLN A 87 1.69 -10.97 4.84
CA GLN A 87 2.82 -11.76 4.34
C GLN A 87 2.26 -12.80 3.36
N LYS A 88 2.79 -12.81 2.15
CA LYS A 88 2.32 -13.69 1.09
C LYS A 88 2.93 -15.07 1.26
N LYS A 89 2.07 -16.09 1.39
CA LYS A 89 2.50 -17.48 1.58
C LYS A 89 2.12 -18.39 0.40
N THR A 90 1.45 -17.85 -0.61
CA THR A 90 1.03 -18.57 -1.80
C THR A 90 1.41 -17.78 -3.04
N LYS A 91 1.35 -18.42 -4.23
CA LYS A 91 1.70 -17.75 -5.49
C LYS A 91 0.75 -16.61 -5.82
N LYS A 92 -0.53 -16.76 -5.50
CA LYS A 92 -1.53 -15.73 -5.78
C LYS A 92 -1.83 -14.91 -4.54
N THR A 93 -2.14 -13.63 -4.76
CA THR A 93 -2.65 -12.78 -3.70
C THR A 93 -4.03 -13.30 -3.29
N PRO A 94 -4.25 -13.60 -1.99
CA PRO A 94 -5.54 -14.13 -1.56
C PRO A 94 -6.68 -13.16 -1.88
N LYS A 95 -7.75 -13.72 -2.42
CA LYS A 95 -8.94 -12.94 -2.80
C LYS A 95 -9.53 -12.20 -1.60
N THR A 96 -9.50 -12.83 -0.43
CA THR A 96 -10.01 -12.22 0.81
C THR A 96 -9.26 -10.95 1.19
N GLU A 97 -7.94 -10.92 0.95
CA GLU A 97 -7.13 -9.73 1.22
C GLU A 97 -7.45 -8.61 0.23
N ILE A 98 -7.68 -8.95 -1.03
CA ILE A 98 -8.08 -7.98 -2.05
C ILE A 98 -9.45 -7.38 -1.70
N GLU A 99 -10.41 -8.23 -1.31
CA GLU A 99 -11.75 -7.78 -0.92
C GLU A 99 -11.69 -6.83 0.27
N LYS A 100 -10.83 -7.14 1.25
CA LYS A 100 -10.62 -6.28 2.41
C LYS A 100 -10.06 -4.92 1.97
N ALA A 101 -9.09 -4.94 1.05
CA ALA A 101 -8.49 -3.71 0.54
C ALA A 101 -9.51 -2.84 -0.19
N ILE A 102 -10.39 -3.47 -0.96
CA ILE A 102 -11.47 -2.75 -1.67
C ILE A 102 -12.40 -2.06 -0.66
N LYS A 103 -12.77 -2.74 0.41
CA LYS A 103 -13.63 -2.17 1.45
C LYS A 103 -12.96 -1.00 2.14
N ILE A 104 -11.66 -1.11 2.42
CA ILE A 104 -10.89 -0.04 3.05
C ILE A 104 -10.83 1.19 2.13
N LYS A 105 -10.61 0.97 0.84
CA LYS A 105 -10.62 2.05 -0.15
C LYS A 105 -11.96 2.76 -0.18
N MET A 106 -13.05 1.99 -0.18
CA MET A 106 -14.40 2.55 -0.15
C MET A 106 -14.66 3.34 1.13
N GLU A 107 -14.18 2.84 2.25
CA GLU A 107 -14.29 3.52 3.54
C GLU A 107 -13.59 4.88 3.50
N TYR A 108 -12.36 4.88 2.99
CA TYR A 108 -11.59 6.11 2.85
C TYR A 108 -12.31 7.13 1.97
N GLU A 109 -12.79 6.69 0.81
CA GLU A 109 -13.46 7.56 -0.15
C GLU A 109 -14.77 8.12 0.42
N LYS A 110 -15.49 7.30 1.16
CA LYS A 110 -16.74 7.72 1.79
C LYS A 110 -16.47 8.78 2.86
N GLU A 111 -15.47 8.57 3.71
CA GLU A 111 -15.12 9.55 4.74
C GLU A 111 -14.66 10.86 4.12
N LYS A 112 -13.89 10.80 3.05
CA LYS A 112 -13.42 11.98 2.34
C LYS A 112 -14.58 12.78 1.75
N ARG A 113 -15.53 12.11 1.10
CA ARG A 113 -16.73 12.77 0.53
C ARG A 113 -17.56 13.41 1.63
N HIS A 114 -17.77 12.70 2.72
CA HIS A 114 -18.55 13.20 3.86
C HIS A 114 -17.89 14.45 4.44
N HIS A 115 -16.57 14.42 4.61
CA HIS A 115 -15.81 15.56 5.12
C HIS A 115 -15.88 16.77 4.17
N ASN A 116 -15.79 16.52 2.85
CA ASN A 116 -15.78 17.59 1.85
C ASN A 116 -17.15 18.16 1.54
N SER A 117 -18.22 17.50 1.97
CA SER A 117 -19.59 17.97 1.68
C SER A 117 -20.13 18.98 2.68
N ARG A 118 -19.32 19.45 3.58
CA ARG A 118 -19.69 20.49 4.54
C ARG A 118 -19.62 21.88 3.91
#